data_b74ded03628b71d865ebc0dbc7938e29
#
_entry.id   b74ded03628b71d865ebc0dbc7938e29
#
_cell.length_a   1.000
_cell.length_b   1.000
_cell.length_c   1.000
_cell.angle_alpha   90.00
_cell.angle_beta   90.00
_cell.angle_gamma   90.00
#
_symmetry.space_group_name_H-M   'P 1'
#
loop_
_entity.id
_entity.type
_entity.pdbx_description
1 polymer ?
#
loop_
_entity_poly.entity_id
_entity_poly.type
_entity_poly.pdbx_seq_one_letter_code
_entity_poly.pdbx_strand_id
1 'polypeptide(L)'
;MKGSKIRAGLITLFLLLGLISNAQNAFLSATASKSTVAVGEQFQVTFTLNCDGQNFRNPDLSNFNVLSGPNRSSSISIVNNSYSQSLSFAFILQAKSEGNFKIGPASIDAQGKKITSNIINLTVVKGNPQQGNNPGNRGQNTDAANGISDKNLFVRAIVSKSSAFEGEGITVTFKIYTNIQVNSYSVSKAPAFNGFWNQDVEVPNPPPMNMEVVDGVRYNTAVIKKCVLFPQQSGVLTIDPMELECIARIRVRNQRMMDPFGMFNDPFFADAFGGVQDVRCNVKSQPIKINVKELPGTAPSTYSGAVGSLTFDASLDKTVTKENEPVNLKFKISGSGNLKLATAPDVEFPEELETYDPKIGENYKASDAGV
;
A
#
# COMPACT_ATOMS: atom_id res chain seq x y z
N MET A 1 34.86 29.78 45.22
CA MET A 1 34.97 28.42 44.62
C MET A 1 33.69 27.59 44.66
N LYS A 2 32.52 28.02 45.17
CA LYS A 2 31.27 27.25 45.17
C LYS A 2 30.42 27.37 43.86
N GLY A 3 30.54 28.50 43.12
CA GLY A 3 29.73 28.74 41.91
C GLY A 3 30.17 27.98 40.66
N SER A 4 31.43 27.54 40.58
CA SER A 4 31.97 26.79 39.42
C SER A 4 31.48 25.32 39.38
N LYS A 5 31.29 24.70 40.54
CA LYS A 5 30.82 23.29 40.61
C LYS A 5 29.34 23.13 40.29
N ILE A 6 28.51 24.18 40.56
CA ILE A 6 27.09 24.17 40.23
C ILE A 6 26.88 24.35 38.70
N ARG A 7 27.69 25.19 38.05
CA ARG A 7 27.64 25.37 36.57
C ARG A 7 28.10 24.14 35.81
N ALA A 8 29.11 23.44 36.30
CA ALA A 8 29.57 22.17 35.72
C ALA A 8 28.50 21.07 35.87
N GLY A 9 27.83 20.99 37.00
CA GLY A 9 26.74 20.00 37.22
C GLY A 9 25.51 20.26 36.34
N LEU A 10 25.15 21.54 36.09
CA LEU A 10 24.03 21.88 35.18
C LEU A 10 24.33 21.58 33.71
N ILE A 11 25.59 21.77 33.28
CA ILE A 11 26.00 21.47 31.89
C ILE A 11 26.02 19.95 31.70
N THR A 12 26.46 19.16 32.67
CA THR A 12 26.45 17.71 32.58
C THR A 12 25.03 17.13 32.58
N LEU A 13 24.09 17.71 33.32
CA LEU A 13 22.68 17.33 33.32
C LEU A 13 22.01 17.68 32.01
N PHE A 14 22.36 18.79 31.34
CA PHE A 14 21.82 19.19 30.05
C PHE A 14 22.36 18.31 28.90
N LEU A 15 23.59 17.79 29.00
CA LEU A 15 24.15 16.83 28.05
C LEU A 15 23.50 15.44 28.16
N LEU A 16 23.02 15.04 29.37
CA LEU A 16 22.32 13.75 29.54
C LEU A 16 20.86 13.78 29.05
N LEU A 17 20.20 14.95 28.96
CA LEU A 17 18.82 15.03 28.43
C LEU A 17 18.74 15.02 26.89
N GLY A 18 19.86 15.11 26.19
CA GLY A 18 19.91 15.17 24.71
C GLY A 18 19.80 13.83 23.99
N LEU A 19 19.70 12.68 24.68
CA LEU A 19 19.71 11.36 24.07
C LEU A 19 18.36 10.61 24.08
N ILE A 20 17.24 11.35 24.12
CA ILE A 20 15.95 10.72 23.80
C ILE A 20 15.86 10.64 22.26
N SER A 21 16.65 9.74 21.65
CA SER A 21 16.41 9.29 20.30
C SER A 21 15.03 8.65 20.25
N ASN A 22 14.12 9.18 19.47
CA ASN A 22 12.92 8.46 19.07
C ASN A 22 13.34 7.26 18.23
N ALA A 23 13.73 6.18 18.91
CA ALA A 23 13.98 4.91 18.25
C ALA A 23 12.64 4.41 17.72
N GLN A 24 12.45 4.52 16.42
CA GLN A 24 11.30 3.96 15.73
C GLN A 24 11.28 2.44 16.04
N ASN A 25 10.22 1.95 16.69
CA ASN A 25 10.12 0.55 17.05
C ASN A 25 10.23 -0.32 15.81
N ALA A 26 11.15 -1.28 15.81
CA ALA A 26 11.27 -2.25 14.74
C ALA A 26 10.05 -3.17 14.74
N PHE A 27 9.43 -3.36 13.58
CA PHE A 27 8.36 -4.34 13.40
C PHE A 27 8.54 -5.08 12.08
N LEU A 28 8.17 -6.38 12.08
CA LEU A 28 8.18 -7.25 10.92
C LEU A 28 6.74 -7.58 10.55
N SER A 29 6.30 -7.16 9.38
CA SER A 29 4.97 -7.47 8.85
C SER A 29 5.04 -8.59 7.82
N ALA A 30 4.05 -9.48 7.84
CA ALA A 30 3.88 -10.54 6.85
C ALA A 30 2.59 -10.32 6.06
N THR A 31 2.68 -10.38 4.74
CA THR A 31 1.56 -10.23 3.81
C THR A 31 1.57 -11.32 2.75
N ALA A 32 0.40 -11.74 2.30
CA ALA A 32 0.24 -12.62 1.14
C ALA A 32 -0.45 -11.87 0.01
N SER A 33 -0.09 -12.18 -1.23
CA SER A 33 -0.71 -11.61 -2.43
C SER A 33 -2.19 -12.00 -2.58
N LYS A 34 -2.60 -13.10 -1.96
CA LYS A 34 -3.97 -13.63 -1.95
C LYS A 34 -4.27 -14.25 -0.59
N SER A 35 -5.50 -14.11 -0.11
CA SER A 35 -6.00 -14.79 1.10
C SER A 35 -6.65 -16.15 0.79
N THR A 36 -7.04 -16.35 -0.49
CA THR A 36 -7.62 -17.59 -1.00
C THR A 36 -6.94 -17.97 -2.31
N VAL A 37 -6.49 -19.20 -2.42
CA VAL A 37 -5.81 -19.74 -3.61
C VAL A 37 -6.36 -21.12 -3.94
N ALA A 38 -6.24 -21.56 -5.18
CA ALA A 38 -6.58 -22.93 -5.59
C ALA A 38 -5.39 -23.88 -5.37
N VAL A 39 -5.67 -25.20 -5.25
CA VAL A 39 -4.61 -26.21 -5.26
C VAL A 39 -3.80 -26.09 -6.55
N GLY A 40 -2.47 -26.06 -6.44
CA GLY A 40 -1.54 -25.87 -7.57
C GLY A 40 -1.34 -24.40 -7.96
N GLU A 41 -2.11 -23.46 -7.42
CA GLU A 41 -1.95 -22.04 -7.69
C GLU A 41 -0.73 -21.46 -6.96
N GLN A 42 -0.06 -20.54 -7.64
CA GLN A 42 1.10 -19.81 -7.10
C GLN A 42 0.66 -18.49 -6.46
N PHE A 43 1.28 -18.16 -5.34
CA PHE A 43 1.07 -16.91 -4.64
C PHE A 43 2.38 -16.44 -3.99
N GLN A 44 2.45 -15.15 -3.72
CA GLN A 44 3.62 -14.55 -3.08
C GLN A 44 3.34 -14.28 -1.60
N VAL A 45 4.33 -14.53 -0.76
CA VAL A 45 4.36 -14.12 0.65
C VAL A 45 5.56 -13.21 0.86
N THR A 46 5.34 -12.04 1.45
CA THR A 46 6.38 -11.05 1.70
C THR A 46 6.44 -10.69 3.18
N PHE A 47 7.64 -10.72 3.73
CA PHE A 47 7.95 -10.27 5.08
C PHE A 47 8.74 -8.97 4.98
N THR A 48 8.22 -7.88 5.57
CA THR A 48 8.82 -6.55 5.49
C THR A 48 9.13 -6.02 6.88
N LEU A 49 10.41 -5.73 7.12
CA LEU A 49 10.92 -5.06 8.31
C LEU A 49 11.07 -3.56 8.01
N ASN A 50 10.68 -2.70 8.93
CA ASN A 50 10.74 -1.23 8.79
C ASN A 50 12.10 -0.61 9.12
N CYS A 51 13.15 -1.40 9.25
CA CYS A 51 14.52 -0.96 9.50
C CYS A 51 15.52 -1.97 8.91
N ASP A 52 16.80 -1.84 9.23
CA ASP A 52 17.79 -2.87 8.90
C ASP A 52 17.74 -4.03 9.90
N GLY A 53 18.07 -5.25 9.40
CA GLY A 53 18.05 -6.46 10.19
C GLY A 53 18.92 -7.57 9.62
N GLN A 54 19.23 -8.55 10.48
CA GLN A 54 20.09 -9.68 10.15
C GLN A 54 19.45 -10.98 10.62
N ASN A 55 20.00 -12.12 10.19
CA ASN A 55 19.56 -13.44 10.64
C ASN A 55 18.06 -13.68 10.44
N PHE A 56 17.54 -13.40 9.25
CA PHE A 56 16.16 -13.73 8.91
C PHE A 56 15.97 -15.26 9.00
N ARG A 57 14.96 -15.68 9.75
CA ARG A 57 14.57 -17.08 9.93
C ARG A 57 13.23 -17.29 9.25
N ASN A 58 13.24 -18.20 8.29
CA ASN A 58 12.06 -18.53 7.50
C ASN A 58 10.92 -19.02 8.41
N PRO A 59 9.65 -18.74 8.05
CA PRO A 59 8.50 -19.41 8.66
C PRO A 59 8.44 -20.87 8.24
N ASP A 60 7.60 -21.66 8.89
CA ASP A 60 7.26 -22.99 8.43
C ASP A 60 6.42 -22.89 7.14
N LEU A 61 6.97 -23.44 6.04
CA LEU A 61 6.36 -23.48 4.71
C LEU A 61 6.12 -24.93 4.24
N SER A 62 6.16 -25.90 5.14
CA SER A 62 6.07 -27.34 4.82
C SER A 62 4.79 -27.75 4.05
N ASN A 63 3.71 -27.01 4.25
CA ASN A 63 2.43 -27.20 3.58
C ASN A 63 2.39 -26.66 2.13
N PHE A 64 3.47 -26.03 1.67
CA PHE A 64 3.57 -25.41 0.35
C PHE A 64 4.80 -25.89 -0.39
N ASN A 65 4.77 -25.86 -1.73
CA ASN A 65 5.97 -25.94 -2.53
C ASN A 65 6.61 -24.56 -2.60
N VAL A 66 7.85 -24.40 -2.14
CA VAL A 66 8.61 -23.18 -2.27
C VAL A 66 9.23 -23.15 -3.66
N LEU A 67 8.70 -22.32 -4.57
CA LEU A 67 9.18 -22.21 -5.93
C LEU A 67 10.35 -21.22 -6.04
N SER A 68 10.38 -20.19 -5.19
CA SER A 68 11.45 -19.21 -5.13
C SER A 68 11.50 -18.55 -3.76
N GLY A 69 12.69 -18.14 -3.33
CA GLY A 69 12.89 -17.33 -2.11
C GLY A 69 13.77 -18.03 -1.06
N PRO A 70 14.10 -17.26 0.02
CA PRO A 70 13.76 -15.86 0.21
C PRO A 70 14.51 -14.91 -0.74
N ASN A 71 13.80 -14.12 -1.52
CA ASN A 71 14.37 -13.04 -2.32
C ASN A 71 14.47 -11.78 -1.43
N ARG A 72 15.71 -11.37 -1.11
CA ARG A 72 15.97 -10.21 -0.28
C ARG A 72 15.94 -8.93 -1.12
N SER A 73 15.21 -7.92 -0.67
CA SER A 73 15.21 -6.56 -1.22
C SER A 73 15.38 -5.56 -0.08
N SER A 74 16.19 -4.53 -0.30
CA SER A 74 16.37 -3.42 0.63
C SER A 74 15.98 -2.13 -0.07
N SER A 75 15.17 -1.30 0.60
CA SER A 75 14.78 0.02 0.13
C SER A 75 15.18 1.05 1.16
N ILE A 76 15.80 2.14 0.68
CA ILE A 76 16.16 3.31 1.48
C ILE A 76 15.42 4.49 0.87
N SER A 77 14.68 5.22 1.69
CA SER A 77 13.99 6.44 1.30
C SER A 77 14.45 7.60 2.18
N ILE A 78 14.77 8.73 1.56
CA ILE A 78 15.11 9.98 2.24
C ILE A 78 14.09 11.01 1.77
N VAL A 79 13.17 11.41 2.65
CA VAL A 79 12.13 12.40 2.37
C VAL A 79 12.20 13.46 3.44
N ASN A 80 12.32 14.73 3.05
CA ASN A 80 12.37 15.88 3.96
C ASN A 80 13.33 15.70 5.16
N ASN A 81 14.55 15.26 4.87
CA ASN A 81 15.58 14.96 5.87
C ASN A 81 15.21 13.81 6.86
N SER A 82 14.14 13.05 6.59
CA SER A 82 13.77 11.85 7.32
C SER A 82 14.26 10.62 6.56
N TYR A 83 15.09 9.83 7.22
CA TYR A 83 15.63 8.57 6.69
C TYR A 83 14.70 7.42 7.08
N SER A 84 14.24 6.66 6.09
CA SER A 84 13.52 5.40 6.32
C SER A 84 14.17 4.28 5.53
N GLN A 85 14.35 3.15 6.17
CA GLN A 85 14.90 1.94 5.57
C GLN A 85 13.91 0.80 5.76
N SER A 86 13.72 -0.02 4.73
CA SER A 86 12.95 -1.25 4.83
C SER A 86 13.71 -2.41 4.21
N LEU A 87 13.54 -3.59 4.80
CA LEU A 87 14.13 -4.84 4.36
C LEU A 87 13.02 -5.86 4.14
N SER A 88 12.92 -6.40 2.93
CA SER A 88 11.87 -7.34 2.57
C SER A 88 12.44 -8.68 2.14
N PHE A 89 11.70 -9.76 2.47
CA PHE A 89 11.98 -11.13 2.07
C PHE A 89 10.73 -11.72 1.41
N ALA A 90 10.82 -12.04 0.13
CA ALA A 90 9.70 -12.54 -0.65
C ALA A 90 9.88 -14.01 -1.02
N PHE A 91 8.81 -14.79 -0.89
CA PHE A 91 8.72 -16.18 -1.32
C PHE A 91 7.64 -16.32 -2.37
N ILE A 92 7.86 -17.17 -3.37
CA ILE A 92 6.83 -17.63 -4.28
C ILE A 92 6.50 -19.06 -3.87
N LEU A 93 5.25 -19.26 -3.47
CA LEU A 93 4.73 -20.51 -2.95
C LEU A 93 3.66 -21.06 -3.89
N GLN A 94 3.51 -22.40 -3.90
CA GLN A 94 2.43 -23.09 -4.57
C GLN A 94 1.67 -23.95 -3.57
N ALA A 95 0.34 -23.86 -3.56
CA ALA A 95 -0.51 -24.64 -2.67
C ALA A 95 -0.49 -26.15 -3.04
N LYS A 96 -0.23 -27.01 -2.05
CA LYS A 96 -0.16 -28.49 -2.25
C LYS A 96 -1.52 -29.15 -2.17
N SER A 97 -2.35 -28.75 -1.22
CA SER A 97 -3.63 -29.40 -0.91
C SER A 97 -4.66 -28.37 -0.43
N GLU A 98 -5.95 -28.72 -0.53
CA GLU A 98 -7.03 -27.91 0.00
C GLU A 98 -7.02 -27.86 1.54
N GLY A 99 -7.52 -26.77 2.11
CA GLY A 99 -7.63 -26.55 3.55
C GLY A 99 -7.35 -25.13 3.98
N ASN A 100 -7.39 -24.89 5.28
CA ASN A 100 -7.02 -23.63 5.88
C ASN A 100 -5.62 -23.76 6.50
N PHE A 101 -4.71 -22.95 6.04
CA PHE A 101 -3.31 -22.98 6.46
C PHE A 101 -2.90 -21.67 7.13
N LYS A 102 -1.91 -21.77 8.03
CA LYS A 102 -1.26 -20.63 8.65
C LYS A 102 0.19 -20.58 8.21
N ILE A 103 0.66 -19.41 7.77
CA ILE A 103 2.05 -19.15 7.41
C ILE A 103 2.65 -18.20 8.44
N GLY A 104 3.77 -18.60 9.02
CA GLY A 104 4.49 -17.81 10.01
C GLY A 104 4.31 -18.30 11.44
N PRO A 105 4.88 -17.57 12.43
CA PRO A 105 5.63 -16.34 12.22
C PRO A 105 7.04 -16.57 11.64
N ALA A 106 7.53 -15.64 10.82
CA ALA A 106 8.96 -15.49 10.55
C ALA A 106 9.63 -14.66 11.65
N SER A 107 10.95 -14.69 11.74
CA SER A 107 11.66 -13.83 12.70
C SER A 107 12.96 -13.29 12.13
N ILE A 108 13.36 -12.12 12.63
CA ILE A 108 14.60 -11.43 12.25
C ILE A 108 15.19 -10.74 13.46
N ASP A 109 16.51 -10.61 13.48
CA ASP A 109 17.20 -9.88 14.54
C ASP A 109 17.40 -8.43 14.08
N ALA A 110 16.79 -7.47 14.80
CA ALA A 110 16.85 -6.04 14.50
C ALA A 110 16.93 -5.23 15.80
N GLN A 111 17.73 -4.16 15.80
CA GLN A 111 17.93 -3.29 16.99
C GLN A 111 18.28 -4.07 18.28
N GLY A 112 19.09 -5.14 18.16
CA GLY A 112 19.49 -6.00 19.29
C GLY A 112 18.38 -6.89 19.85
N LYS A 113 17.22 -6.98 19.17
CA LYS A 113 16.06 -7.79 19.58
C LYS A 113 15.64 -8.74 18.48
N LYS A 114 15.05 -9.87 18.86
CA LYS A 114 14.37 -10.77 17.95
C LYS A 114 12.95 -10.25 17.69
N ILE A 115 12.66 -9.87 16.45
CA ILE A 115 11.36 -9.40 16.00
C ILE A 115 10.66 -10.54 15.26
N THR A 116 9.38 -10.75 15.54
CA THR A 116 8.55 -11.78 14.91
C THR A 116 7.43 -11.15 14.10
N SER A 117 7.06 -11.77 12.98
CA SER A 117 5.97 -11.30 12.16
C SER A 117 4.60 -11.74 12.70
N ASN A 118 3.55 -11.12 12.18
CA ASN A 118 2.20 -11.66 12.25
C ASN A 118 2.08 -12.99 11.49
N ILE A 119 1.02 -13.74 11.79
CA ILE A 119 0.62 -14.95 11.08
C ILE A 119 -0.29 -14.57 9.92
N ILE A 120 -0.13 -15.23 8.78
CA ILE A 120 -1.02 -15.13 7.62
C ILE A 120 -1.95 -16.34 7.62
N ASN A 121 -3.25 -16.10 7.56
CA ASN A 121 -4.24 -17.15 7.33
C ASN A 121 -4.52 -17.25 5.82
N LEU A 122 -4.39 -18.45 5.27
CA LEU A 122 -4.59 -18.73 3.85
C LEU A 122 -5.60 -19.87 3.69
N THR A 123 -6.63 -19.66 2.89
CA THR A 123 -7.59 -20.67 2.50
C THR A 123 -7.19 -21.26 1.14
N VAL A 124 -6.98 -22.57 1.06
CA VAL A 124 -6.74 -23.27 -0.20
C VAL A 124 -8.01 -24.02 -0.57
N VAL A 125 -8.59 -23.67 -1.71
CA VAL A 125 -9.81 -24.31 -2.22
C VAL A 125 -9.46 -25.37 -3.25
N LYS A 126 -10.35 -26.36 -3.43
CA LYS A 126 -10.20 -27.41 -4.44
C LYS A 126 -10.08 -26.76 -5.82
N GLY A 127 -8.90 -26.86 -6.41
CA GLY A 127 -8.68 -26.35 -7.75
C GLY A 127 -9.30 -27.29 -8.76
N ASN A 128 -10.25 -26.78 -9.53
CA ASN A 128 -10.30 -27.20 -10.92
C ASN A 128 -9.25 -26.31 -11.60
N PRO A 129 -8.25 -26.82 -12.31
CA PRO A 129 -7.39 -26.00 -13.16
C PRO A 129 -8.20 -25.55 -14.38
N GLN A 130 -9.31 -24.92 -14.14
CA GLN A 130 -10.03 -24.19 -15.13
C GLN A 130 -9.30 -22.86 -15.24
N GLN A 131 -8.35 -22.85 -16.18
CA GLN A 131 -8.13 -21.68 -17.00
C GLN A 131 -9.38 -20.82 -16.89
N GLY A 132 -9.30 -19.73 -16.11
CA GLY A 132 -10.42 -18.82 -15.91
C GLY A 132 -10.82 -18.17 -17.22
N ASN A 133 -11.55 -18.94 -18.04
CA ASN A 133 -12.42 -18.41 -19.06
C ASN A 133 -13.65 -17.87 -18.34
N ASN A 134 -13.53 -16.65 -17.85
CA ASN A 134 -14.69 -15.84 -17.61
C ASN A 134 -15.08 -15.21 -18.96
N PRO A 135 -16.19 -15.64 -19.62
CA PRO A 135 -16.69 -14.98 -20.82
C PRO A 135 -17.49 -13.77 -20.37
N GLY A 136 -16.82 -12.79 -19.81
CA GLY A 136 -17.35 -11.53 -19.38
C GLY A 136 -16.55 -10.42 -20.05
N ASN A 137 -17.01 -10.06 -21.27
CA ASN A 137 -16.73 -8.80 -21.92
C ASN A 137 -15.24 -8.44 -22.08
N ARG A 138 -14.55 -9.11 -22.99
CA ARG A 138 -13.38 -8.55 -23.66
C ARG A 138 -13.80 -7.25 -24.35
N GLY A 139 -13.71 -6.13 -23.65
CA GLY A 139 -13.51 -4.86 -24.32
C GLY A 139 -12.27 -5.06 -25.19
N GLN A 140 -12.48 -5.21 -26.47
CA GLN A 140 -11.46 -5.32 -27.49
C GLN A 140 -10.59 -4.06 -27.41
N ASN A 141 -9.45 -4.14 -26.72
CA ASN A 141 -8.39 -3.16 -26.88
C ASN A 141 -7.84 -3.36 -28.29
N THR A 142 -8.14 -2.43 -29.18
CA THR A 142 -7.78 -2.40 -30.60
C THR A 142 -6.27 -2.19 -30.84
N ASP A 143 -5.42 -2.23 -29.79
CA ASP A 143 -3.99 -1.92 -29.92
C ASP A 143 -3.09 -3.15 -30.17
N ALA A 144 -3.66 -4.35 -30.37
CA ALA A 144 -2.90 -5.54 -30.78
C ALA A 144 -2.24 -5.38 -32.17
N ALA A 145 -2.58 -4.34 -32.93
CA ALA A 145 -1.98 -4.03 -34.23
C ALA A 145 -0.50 -3.58 -34.14
N ASN A 146 -0.04 -3.15 -32.96
CA ASN A 146 1.31 -2.57 -32.78
C ASN A 146 2.30 -3.48 -32.01
N GLY A 147 1.98 -4.76 -31.83
CA GLY A 147 2.91 -5.71 -31.18
C GLY A 147 2.98 -5.62 -29.65
N ILE A 148 2.24 -4.73 -29.01
CA ILE A 148 2.10 -4.62 -27.55
C ILE A 148 0.79 -5.29 -27.14
N SER A 149 0.88 -6.26 -26.23
CA SER A 149 -0.28 -6.98 -25.68
C SER A 149 -0.45 -6.69 -24.19
N ASP A 150 -1.64 -6.95 -23.65
CA ASP A 150 -1.93 -6.90 -22.20
C ASP A 150 -1.01 -7.83 -21.38
N LYS A 151 -0.24 -8.71 -22.04
CA LYS A 151 0.81 -9.54 -21.40
C LYS A 151 2.15 -8.81 -21.26
N ASN A 152 2.35 -7.70 -21.98
CA ASN A 152 3.60 -6.96 -21.96
C ASN A 152 3.51 -5.70 -21.10
N LEU A 153 2.36 -5.04 -21.12
CA LEU A 153 2.12 -3.78 -20.42
C LEU A 153 0.67 -3.68 -20.00
N PHE A 154 0.41 -3.49 -18.71
CA PHE A 154 -0.94 -3.33 -18.17
C PHE A 154 -0.93 -2.54 -16.86
N VAL A 155 -2.12 -2.09 -16.46
CA VAL A 155 -2.35 -1.43 -15.17
C VAL A 155 -3.31 -2.26 -14.33
N ARG A 156 -3.00 -2.43 -13.05
CA ARG A 156 -3.91 -3.02 -12.07
C ARG A 156 -4.29 -2.00 -11.01
N ALA A 157 -5.58 -1.97 -10.68
CA ALA A 157 -6.08 -1.38 -9.46
C ALA A 157 -6.14 -2.48 -8.40
N ILE A 158 -5.54 -2.23 -7.24
CA ILE A 158 -5.44 -3.18 -6.12
C ILE A 158 -6.09 -2.51 -4.93
N VAL A 159 -7.05 -3.20 -4.31
CA VAL A 159 -7.76 -2.72 -3.11
C VAL A 159 -7.37 -3.53 -1.89
N SER A 160 -7.31 -2.89 -0.72
CA SER A 160 -7.03 -3.57 0.55
C SER A 160 -8.14 -4.54 0.96
N LYS A 161 -9.38 -4.23 0.55
CA LYS A 161 -10.57 -5.06 0.81
C LYS A 161 -11.65 -4.78 -0.24
N SER A 162 -12.46 -5.79 -0.56
CA SER A 162 -13.60 -5.68 -1.49
C SER A 162 -14.95 -5.48 -0.79
N SER A 163 -14.96 -5.50 0.55
CA SER A 163 -16.14 -5.20 1.38
C SER A 163 -15.71 -4.34 2.55
N ALA A 164 -16.51 -3.32 2.87
CA ALA A 164 -16.28 -2.40 3.98
C ALA A 164 -17.61 -1.89 4.52
N PHE A 165 -17.60 -1.27 5.70
CA PHE A 165 -18.71 -0.49 6.20
C PHE A 165 -18.66 0.94 5.65
N GLU A 166 -19.80 1.65 5.70
CA GLU A 166 -19.82 3.10 5.44
C GLU A 166 -18.79 3.81 6.31
N GLY A 167 -18.05 4.75 5.72
CA GLY A 167 -16.97 5.49 6.39
C GLY A 167 -15.70 4.69 6.69
N GLU A 168 -15.65 3.37 6.42
CA GLU A 168 -14.45 2.56 6.65
C GLU A 168 -13.42 2.73 5.53
N GLY A 169 -12.16 3.03 5.88
CA GLY A 169 -11.11 3.29 4.91
C GLY A 169 -10.72 2.06 4.07
N ILE A 170 -10.62 2.27 2.76
CA ILE A 170 -10.19 1.28 1.76
C ILE A 170 -9.01 1.86 1.00
N THR A 171 -7.83 1.26 1.11
CA THR A 171 -6.69 1.69 0.31
C THR A 171 -6.82 1.15 -1.10
N VAL A 172 -6.62 2.03 -2.08
CA VAL A 172 -6.57 1.70 -3.51
C VAL A 172 -5.22 2.09 -4.06
N THR A 173 -4.56 1.15 -4.74
CA THR A 173 -3.26 1.35 -5.37
C THR A 173 -3.36 1.02 -6.85
N PHE A 174 -3.07 1.99 -7.71
CA PHE A 174 -2.93 1.80 -9.15
C PHE A 174 -1.46 1.57 -9.47
N LYS A 175 -1.17 0.42 -10.07
CA LYS A 175 0.19 -0.02 -10.35
C LYS A 175 0.33 -0.41 -11.82
N ILE A 176 1.36 0.08 -12.47
CA ILE A 176 1.76 -0.34 -13.82
C ILE A 176 2.66 -1.58 -13.73
N TYR A 177 2.50 -2.49 -14.67
CA TYR A 177 3.28 -3.70 -14.86
C TYR A 177 3.82 -3.73 -16.27
N THR A 178 5.12 -3.92 -16.43
CA THR A 178 5.75 -4.00 -17.76
C THR A 178 6.91 -4.99 -17.79
N ASN A 179 6.99 -5.79 -18.85
CA ASN A 179 8.17 -6.61 -19.19
C ASN A 179 8.89 -6.11 -20.45
N ILE A 180 8.47 -4.95 -20.96
CA ILE A 180 9.10 -4.24 -22.07
C ILE A 180 9.59 -2.87 -21.58
N GLN A 181 10.43 -2.23 -22.36
CA GLN A 181 10.90 -0.88 -22.03
C GLN A 181 9.78 0.14 -22.25
N VAL A 182 9.41 0.86 -21.20
CA VAL A 182 8.49 2.01 -21.24
C VAL A 182 9.33 3.27 -21.06
N ASN A 183 9.33 4.13 -22.07
CA ASN A 183 10.09 5.38 -22.07
C ASN A 183 9.38 6.49 -21.28
N SER A 184 8.05 6.54 -21.40
CA SER A 184 7.21 7.47 -20.67
C SER A 184 5.79 6.95 -20.53
N TYR A 185 5.07 7.46 -19.53
CA TYR A 185 3.64 7.27 -19.37
C TYR A 185 3.00 8.57 -18.85
N SER A 186 1.72 8.75 -19.16
CA SER A 186 0.88 9.82 -18.61
C SER A 186 -0.51 9.29 -18.29
N VAL A 187 -1.15 9.88 -17.29
CA VAL A 187 -2.55 9.56 -16.97
C VAL A 187 -3.44 10.26 -17.98
N SER A 188 -4.06 9.49 -18.91
CA SER A 188 -5.01 10.01 -19.89
C SER A 188 -6.41 10.16 -19.29
N LYS A 189 -6.78 9.28 -18.34
CA LYS A 189 -8.03 9.38 -17.60
C LYS A 189 -7.83 8.92 -16.16
N ALA A 190 -8.06 9.84 -15.21
CA ALA A 190 -8.06 9.52 -13.80
C ALA A 190 -9.30 8.69 -13.43
N PRO A 191 -9.20 7.77 -12.45
CA PRO A 191 -10.35 7.03 -11.95
C PRO A 191 -11.33 7.96 -11.24
N ALA A 192 -12.63 7.77 -11.47
CA ALA A 192 -13.67 8.39 -10.66
C ALA A 192 -13.99 7.51 -9.45
N PHE A 193 -14.28 8.17 -8.33
CA PHE A 193 -14.60 7.54 -7.05
C PHE A 193 -16.01 7.95 -6.59
N ASN A 194 -17.00 7.70 -7.45
CA ASN A 194 -18.39 8.07 -7.16
C ASN A 194 -18.91 7.34 -5.92
N GLY A 195 -19.45 8.08 -4.95
CA GLY A 195 -19.91 7.54 -3.67
C GLY A 195 -18.81 7.34 -2.62
N PHE A 196 -17.58 7.79 -2.91
CA PHE A 196 -16.48 7.79 -1.96
C PHE A 196 -15.96 9.19 -1.71
N TRP A 197 -15.63 9.49 -0.48
CA TRP A 197 -14.68 10.54 -0.18
C TRP A 197 -13.26 9.97 -0.31
N ASN A 198 -12.34 10.69 -0.93
CA ASN A 198 -10.98 10.19 -1.20
C ASN A 198 -9.91 11.09 -0.61
N GLN A 199 -8.85 10.47 -0.13
CA GLN A 199 -7.63 11.12 0.32
C GLN A 199 -6.45 10.51 -0.44
N ASP A 200 -5.72 11.34 -1.20
CA ASP A 200 -4.53 10.89 -1.90
C ASP A 200 -3.39 10.62 -0.91
N VAL A 201 -2.67 9.52 -1.16
CA VAL A 201 -1.42 9.17 -0.48
C VAL A 201 -0.28 9.57 -1.40
N GLU A 202 0.68 10.29 -0.87
CA GLU A 202 1.83 10.74 -1.64
C GLU A 202 2.62 9.55 -2.19
N VAL A 203 2.87 9.58 -3.50
CA VAL A 203 3.70 8.61 -4.21
C VAL A 203 4.97 9.33 -4.66
N PRO A 204 6.17 8.79 -4.40
CA PRO A 204 7.42 9.40 -4.84
C PRO A 204 7.43 9.65 -6.36
N ASN A 205 8.00 10.76 -6.78
CA ASN A 205 8.18 11.08 -8.19
C ASN A 205 9.68 11.34 -8.47
N PRO A 206 10.37 10.49 -9.30
CA PRO A 206 9.83 9.32 -10.00
C PRO A 206 9.48 8.17 -9.04
N PRO A 207 8.46 7.35 -9.39
CA PRO A 207 8.07 6.23 -8.55
C PRO A 207 9.16 5.15 -8.55
N PRO A 208 9.44 4.53 -7.39
CA PRO A 208 10.41 3.45 -7.32
C PRO A 208 9.95 2.26 -8.16
N MET A 209 10.89 1.73 -8.96
CA MET A 209 10.66 0.53 -9.75
C MET A 209 10.91 -0.71 -8.89
N ASN A 210 9.96 -1.62 -8.87
CA ASN A 210 10.05 -2.91 -8.19
C ASN A 210 9.91 -4.03 -9.23
N MET A 211 10.36 -5.23 -8.89
CA MET A 211 10.17 -6.40 -9.73
C MET A 211 9.15 -7.34 -9.07
N GLU A 212 8.13 -7.73 -9.83
CA GLU A 212 7.10 -8.66 -9.38
C GLU A 212 6.91 -9.79 -10.41
N VAL A 213 6.51 -10.96 -9.92
CA VAL A 213 6.17 -12.10 -10.79
C VAL A 213 4.65 -12.25 -10.79
N VAL A 214 4.06 -12.21 -11.97
CA VAL A 214 2.63 -12.40 -12.18
C VAL A 214 2.46 -13.51 -13.23
N ASP A 215 1.73 -14.57 -12.85
CA ASP A 215 1.48 -15.74 -13.71
C ASP A 215 2.76 -16.33 -14.32
N GLY A 216 3.85 -16.37 -13.52
CA GLY A 216 5.17 -16.90 -13.92
C GLY A 216 6.02 -15.93 -14.75
N VAL A 217 5.51 -14.77 -15.12
CA VAL A 217 6.23 -13.74 -15.89
C VAL A 217 6.73 -12.64 -14.94
N ARG A 218 7.98 -12.21 -15.15
CA ARG A 218 8.59 -11.10 -14.41
C ARG A 218 8.20 -9.77 -15.02
N TYR A 219 7.75 -8.86 -14.17
CA TYR A 219 7.39 -7.49 -14.55
C TYR A 219 8.15 -6.48 -13.69
N ASN A 220 8.60 -5.42 -14.31
CA ASN A 220 8.93 -4.20 -13.60
C ASN A 220 7.62 -3.50 -13.26
N THR A 221 7.50 -3.04 -12.01
CA THR A 221 6.27 -2.44 -11.51
C THR A 221 6.55 -1.11 -10.85
N ALA A 222 5.62 -0.17 -10.99
CA ALA A 222 5.65 1.10 -10.28
C ALA A 222 4.25 1.50 -9.83
N VAL A 223 4.16 2.11 -8.66
CA VAL A 223 2.91 2.69 -8.15
C VAL A 223 2.69 4.02 -8.83
N ILE A 224 1.57 4.17 -9.55
CA ILE A 224 1.22 5.40 -10.27
C ILE A 224 0.39 6.33 -9.39
N LYS A 225 -0.56 5.76 -8.64
CA LYS A 225 -1.44 6.48 -7.73
C LYS A 225 -1.81 5.58 -6.56
N LYS A 226 -1.90 6.18 -5.39
CA LYS A 226 -2.39 5.54 -4.18
C LYS A 226 -3.33 6.49 -3.47
N CYS A 227 -4.45 5.99 -2.99
CA CYS A 227 -5.41 6.78 -2.23
C CYS A 227 -6.14 5.90 -1.21
N VAL A 228 -6.70 6.55 -0.20
CA VAL A 228 -7.63 5.93 0.74
C VAL A 228 -9.03 6.44 0.38
N LEU A 229 -9.97 5.53 0.20
CA LEU A 229 -11.37 5.80 -0.11
C LEU A 229 -12.23 5.49 1.11
N PHE A 230 -13.17 6.36 1.39
CA PHE A 230 -14.14 6.20 2.47
C PHE A 230 -15.55 6.22 1.85
N PRO A 231 -16.26 5.08 1.83
CA PRO A 231 -17.61 5.02 1.27
C PRO A 231 -18.57 5.94 2.01
N GLN A 232 -19.40 6.68 1.27
CA GLN A 232 -20.37 7.63 1.84
C GLN A 232 -21.80 7.08 1.85
N GLN A 233 -22.01 5.89 1.30
CA GLN A 233 -23.31 5.23 1.23
C GLN A 233 -23.13 3.72 1.13
N SER A 234 -24.10 2.95 1.60
CA SER A 234 -24.15 1.50 1.45
C SER A 234 -24.52 1.06 0.03
N GLY A 235 -24.33 -0.22 -0.24
CA GLY A 235 -24.58 -0.84 -1.55
C GLY A 235 -23.30 -1.17 -2.32
N VAL A 236 -23.45 -1.41 -3.62
CA VAL A 236 -22.32 -1.74 -4.49
C VAL A 236 -21.80 -0.48 -5.15
N LEU A 237 -20.64 -0.01 -4.70
CA LEU A 237 -19.95 1.12 -5.30
C LEU A 237 -18.88 0.63 -6.27
N THR A 238 -18.62 1.40 -7.32
CA THR A 238 -17.63 1.04 -8.35
C THR A 238 -16.51 2.08 -8.39
N ILE A 239 -15.27 1.58 -8.36
CA ILE A 239 -14.07 2.36 -8.64
C ILE A 239 -13.82 2.25 -10.14
N ASP A 240 -13.84 3.38 -10.84
CA ASP A 240 -13.65 3.43 -12.28
C ASP A 240 -12.21 3.08 -12.70
N PRO A 241 -12.02 2.62 -13.93
CA PRO A 241 -10.68 2.37 -14.47
C PRO A 241 -9.82 3.63 -14.53
N MET A 242 -8.52 3.46 -14.22
CA MET A 242 -7.48 4.41 -14.61
C MET A 242 -6.99 4.07 -16.00
N GLU A 243 -6.83 5.07 -16.87
CA GLU A 243 -6.27 4.91 -18.20
C GLU A 243 -4.93 5.65 -18.32
N LEU A 244 -3.93 4.98 -18.86
CA LEU A 244 -2.61 5.53 -19.12
C LEU A 244 -2.33 5.50 -20.62
N GLU A 245 -1.76 6.58 -21.13
CA GLU A 245 -1.07 6.62 -22.40
C GLU A 245 0.41 6.36 -22.17
N CYS A 246 0.98 5.36 -22.84
CA CYS A 246 2.36 4.94 -22.67
C CYS A 246 3.10 5.02 -24.01
N ILE A 247 4.41 5.35 -23.94
CA ILE A 247 5.33 5.20 -25.07
C ILE A 247 6.27 4.05 -24.72
N ALA A 248 6.06 2.92 -25.39
CA ALA A 248 6.82 1.71 -25.16
C ALA A 248 7.73 1.39 -26.33
N ARG A 249 8.91 0.86 -26.04
CA ARG A 249 9.91 0.48 -27.04
C ARG A 249 9.83 -0.99 -27.34
N ILE A 250 9.56 -1.32 -28.59
CA ILE A 250 9.47 -2.69 -29.08
C ILE A 250 10.50 -2.97 -30.17
N ARG A 251 10.92 -4.23 -30.28
CA ARG A 251 11.70 -4.70 -31.43
C ARG A 251 10.74 -5.09 -32.54
N VAL A 252 10.82 -4.40 -33.66
CA VAL A 252 10.01 -4.71 -34.85
C VAL A 252 10.84 -5.61 -35.76
N ARG A 253 10.34 -6.82 -36.01
CA ARG A 253 10.90 -7.67 -37.04
C ARG A 253 10.36 -7.18 -38.38
N ASN A 254 11.21 -6.54 -39.20
CA ASN A 254 10.80 -6.13 -40.56
C ASN A 254 10.48 -7.35 -41.42
N GLN A 255 9.22 -7.70 -41.54
CA GLN A 255 8.73 -8.78 -42.42
C GLN A 255 8.64 -8.38 -43.90
N ARG A 256 9.08 -7.18 -44.29
CA ARG A 256 8.88 -6.65 -45.66
C ARG A 256 10.14 -6.37 -46.47
N MET A 257 11.26 -6.94 -46.13
CA MET A 257 12.29 -7.04 -47.16
C MET A 257 12.14 -8.39 -47.83
N MET A 258 11.50 -8.40 -49.03
CA MET A 258 11.69 -9.44 -50.03
C MET A 258 13.20 -9.45 -50.29
N ASP A 259 13.88 -10.45 -49.74
CA ASP A 259 15.29 -10.69 -49.99
C ASP A 259 15.38 -11.53 -51.29
N PRO A 260 15.74 -10.91 -52.45
CA PRO A 260 15.83 -11.63 -53.69
C PRO A 260 17.02 -12.58 -53.73
N PHE A 261 17.94 -12.52 -52.74
CA PHE A 261 19.18 -13.28 -52.73
C PHE A 261 19.39 -14.17 -51.51
N GLY A 262 18.42 -14.28 -50.57
CA GLY A 262 18.48 -15.16 -49.42
C GLY A 262 19.62 -14.85 -48.41
N MET A 263 20.25 -13.69 -48.53
CA MET A 263 21.45 -13.31 -47.78
C MET A 263 21.13 -12.83 -46.35
N PHE A 264 19.83 -12.50 -46.07
CA PHE A 264 19.37 -11.99 -44.76
C PHE A 264 18.71 -13.05 -43.89
N ASN A 265 18.79 -14.34 -44.29
CA ASN A 265 18.22 -15.42 -43.51
C ASN A 265 19.19 -15.97 -42.44
N ASP A 266 20.38 -15.37 -42.32
CA ASP A 266 21.36 -15.69 -41.27
C ASP A 266 20.92 -15.03 -39.96
N PRO A 267 20.79 -15.81 -38.85
CA PRO A 267 20.40 -15.30 -37.53
C PRO A 267 21.29 -14.13 -37.04
N PHE A 268 22.53 -14.05 -37.47
CA PHE A 268 23.48 -12.98 -37.13
C PHE A 268 23.12 -11.64 -37.79
N PHE A 269 22.59 -11.62 -39.02
CA PHE A 269 22.16 -10.43 -39.72
C PHE A 269 20.73 -10.00 -39.31
N ALA A 270 19.87 -10.93 -38.95
CA ALA A 270 18.50 -10.63 -38.46
C ALA A 270 18.51 -9.81 -37.15
N ASP A 271 19.52 -10.00 -36.29
CA ASP A 271 19.68 -9.26 -35.03
C ASP A 271 20.28 -7.86 -35.25
N ALA A 272 21.06 -7.66 -36.34
CA ALA A 272 21.70 -6.39 -36.70
C ALA A 272 20.75 -5.41 -37.40
N PHE A 273 19.68 -5.88 -38.05
CA PHE A 273 18.70 -5.08 -38.80
C PHE A 273 17.31 -5.03 -38.15
N GLY A 274 17.14 -5.62 -36.96
CA GLY A 274 15.93 -5.49 -36.14
C GLY A 274 15.77 -4.05 -35.65
N GLY A 275 14.88 -3.29 -36.28
CA GLY A 275 14.59 -1.91 -35.89
C GLY A 275 13.93 -1.87 -34.51
N VAL A 276 14.35 -0.92 -33.66
CA VAL A 276 13.68 -0.57 -32.43
C VAL A 276 12.74 0.57 -32.73
N GLN A 277 11.47 0.43 -32.36
CA GLN A 277 10.44 1.44 -32.59
C GLN A 277 9.78 1.83 -31.27
N ASP A 278 9.60 3.13 -31.07
CA ASP A 278 8.80 3.65 -29.97
C ASP A 278 7.33 3.72 -30.44
N VAL A 279 6.48 2.99 -29.73
CA VAL A 279 5.05 2.83 -30.06
C VAL A 279 4.20 3.42 -28.94
N ARG A 280 3.22 4.23 -29.32
CA ARG A 280 2.22 4.77 -28.40
C ARG A 280 1.12 3.71 -28.19
N CYS A 281 0.77 3.46 -26.95
CA CYS A 281 -0.29 2.53 -26.57
C CYS A 281 -1.05 3.05 -25.35
N ASN A 282 -2.32 2.64 -25.26
CA ASN A 282 -3.19 2.95 -24.13
C ASN A 282 -3.45 1.69 -23.32
N VAL A 283 -3.28 1.79 -22.02
CA VAL A 283 -3.59 0.71 -21.07
C VAL A 283 -4.54 1.19 -20.01
N LYS A 284 -5.45 0.33 -19.57
CA LYS A 284 -6.43 0.67 -18.54
C LYS A 284 -6.55 -0.43 -17.50
N SER A 285 -6.82 -0.03 -16.26
CA SER A 285 -7.14 -0.98 -15.19
C SER A 285 -8.56 -1.53 -15.36
N GLN A 286 -8.85 -2.64 -14.68
CA GLN A 286 -10.22 -3.12 -14.55
C GLN A 286 -10.98 -2.28 -13.52
N PRO A 287 -12.30 -2.08 -13.70
CA PRO A 287 -13.14 -1.49 -12.66
C PRO A 287 -13.23 -2.44 -11.47
N ILE A 288 -13.34 -1.88 -10.25
CA ILE A 288 -13.45 -2.67 -9.02
C ILE A 288 -14.78 -2.36 -8.35
N LYS A 289 -15.53 -3.41 -8.00
CA LYS A 289 -16.75 -3.30 -7.20
C LYS A 289 -16.42 -3.48 -5.73
N ILE A 290 -16.91 -2.57 -4.91
CA ILE A 290 -16.81 -2.60 -3.45
C ILE A 290 -18.21 -2.79 -2.89
N ASN A 291 -18.39 -3.80 -2.07
CA ASN A 291 -19.65 -4.04 -1.36
C ASN A 291 -19.62 -3.31 -0.02
N VAL A 292 -20.36 -2.22 0.07
CA VAL A 292 -20.44 -1.37 1.26
C VAL A 292 -21.65 -1.76 2.09
N LYS A 293 -21.41 -2.09 3.35
CA LYS A 293 -22.42 -2.42 4.34
C LYS A 293 -22.78 -1.19 5.17
N GLU A 294 -24.03 -1.12 5.59
CA GLU A 294 -24.45 -0.15 6.60
C GLU A 294 -23.71 -0.38 7.92
N LEU A 295 -23.52 0.67 8.68
CA LEU A 295 -22.97 0.56 10.03
C LEU A 295 -23.90 -0.29 10.91
N PRO A 296 -23.38 -1.17 11.76
CA PRO A 296 -24.22 -2.01 12.61
C PRO A 296 -24.94 -1.21 13.68
N GLY A 297 -26.26 -1.46 13.81
CA GLY A 297 -27.11 -0.87 14.84
C GLY A 297 -27.59 0.54 14.55
N THR A 298 -28.27 1.14 15.54
CA THR A 298 -28.74 2.53 15.47
C THR A 298 -27.63 3.45 15.98
N ALA A 299 -27.24 4.45 15.21
CA ALA A 299 -26.25 5.44 15.65
C ALA A 299 -26.75 6.14 16.93
N PRO A 300 -25.95 6.19 18.01
CA PRO A 300 -26.30 7.01 19.18
C PRO A 300 -26.35 8.49 18.79
N SER A 301 -27.13 9.30 19.52
CA SER A 301 -27.25 10.73 19.25
C SER A 301 -25.91 11.49 19.31
N THR A 302 -24.94 10.93 20.04
CA THR A 302 -23.58 11.46 20.17
C THR A 302 -22.60 10.97 19.11
N TYR A 303 -23.09 10.21 18.10
CA TYR A 303 -22.22 9.71 17.04
C TYR A 303 -21.69 10.84 16.16
N SER A 304 -20.37 11.00 16.12
CA SER A 304 -19.66 12.09 15.42
C SER A 304 -19.23 11.75 13.98
N GLY A 305 -19.69 10.62 13.42
CA GLY A 305 -19.31 10.18 12.06
C GLY A 305 -17.95 9.47 11.98
N ALA A 306 -17.25 9.30 13.09
CA ALA A 306 -15.94 8.65 13.11
C ALA A 306 -16.06 7.13 12.96
N VAL A 307 -15.35 6.57 11.97
CA VAL A 307 -15.27 5.12 11.70
C VAL A 307 -13.81 4.72 11.59
N GLY A 308 -13.37 3.77 12.43
CA GLY A 308 -11.98 3.32 12.45
C GLY A 308 -11.56 2.76 13.80
N SER A 309 -10.26 2.56 13.96
CA SER A 309 -9.66 2.21 15.24
C SER A 309 -9.18 3.49 15.93
N LEU A 310 -10.02 4.04 16.81
CA LEU A 310 -9.82 5.34 17.40
C LEU A 310 -9.68 5.24 18.92
N THR A 311 -8.87 6.12 19.48
CA THR A 311 -8.73 6.37 20.91
C THR A 311 -9.16 7.80 21.22
N PHE A 312 -9.83 7.98 22.34
CA PHE A 312 -10.27 9.27 22.84
C PHE A 312 -9.68 9.51 24.23
N ASP A 313 -9.04 10.64 24.40
CA ASP A 313 -8.49 11.11 25.67
C ASP A 313 -9.08 12.48 26.01
N ALA A 314 -9.42 12.68 27.27
CA ALA A 314 -9.86 13.96 27.81
C ALA A 314 -8.97 14.33 28.99
N SER A 315 -8.53 15.56 29.06
CA SER A 315 -7.66 16.06 30.13
C SER A 315 -7.90 17.52 30.42
N LEU A 316 -7.79 17.87 31.70
CA LEU A 316 -7.72 19.25 32.16
C LEU A 316 -6.26 19.65 32.39
N ASP A 317 -5.91 20.89 32.08
CA ASP A 317 -4.58 21.43 32.38
C ASP A 317 -4.35 21.64 33.88
N LYS A 318 -5.42 21.85 34.64
CA LYS A 318 -5.42 21.94 36.11
C LYS A 318 -6.75 21.47 36.70
N THR A 319 -6.68 20.79 37.85
CA THR A 319 -7.84 20.27 38.58
C THR A 319 -8.28 21.15 39.75
N VAL A 320 -7.47 22.14 40.11
CA VAL A 320 -7.76 23.13 41.14
C VAL A 320 -7.46 24.52 40.56
N THR A 321 -8.41 25.42 40.65
CA THR A 321 -8.29 26.77 40.13
C THR A 321 -8.95 27.76 41.10
N LYS A 322 -8.66 29.05 40.92
CA LYS A 322 -9.33 30.13 41.63
C LYS A 322 -10.42 30.72 40.74
N GLU A 323 -11.33 31.42 41.37
CA GLU A 323 -12.34 32.23 40.67
C GLU A 323 -11.69 33.13 39.63
N ASN A 324 -12.28 33.25 38.43
CA ASN A 324 -11.78 34.01 37.27
C ASN A 324 -10.44 33.50 36.69
N GLU A 325 -9.96 32.31 37.04
CA GLU A 325 -8.82 31.73 36.36
C GLU A 325 -9.30 30.73 35.25
N PRO A 326 -8.81 30.83 34.01
CA PRO A 326 -9.19 29.93 32.94
C PRO A 326 -8.65 28.54 33.20
N VAL A 327 -9.46 27.52 32.83
CA VAL A 327 -9.09 26.10 32.81
C VAL A 327 -9.26 25.57 31.38
N ASN A 328 -8.29 24.87 30.87
CA ASN A 328 -8.36 24.31 29.54
C ASN A 328 -8.77 22.81 29.61
N LEU A 329 -9.90 22.51 29.01
CA LEU A 329 -10.32 21.14 28.74
C LEU A 329 -9.80 20.75 27.35
N LYS A 330 -8.98 19.71 27.29
CA LYS A 330 -8.39 19.22 26.06
C LYS A 330 -8.94 17.85 25.71
N PHE A 331 -9.50 17.73 24.52
CA PHE A 331 -9.86 16.47 23.90
C PHE A 331 -8.82 16.10 22.87
N LYS A 332 -8.47 14.82 22.81
CA LYS A 332 -7.59 14.26 21.80
C LYS A 332 -8.20 13.01 21.23
N ILE A 333 -8.50 13.03 19.92
CA ILE A 333 -8.88 11.85 19.16
C ILE A 333 -7.66 11.44 18.34
N SER A 334 -7.27 10.18 18.41
CA SER A 334 -6.14 9.64 17.67
C SER A 334 -6.40 8.20 17.23
N GLY A 335 -5.77 7.79 16.14
CA GLY A 335 -5.95 6.44 15.59
C GLY A 335 -5.88 6.42 14.08
N SER A 336 -6.51 5.42 13.47
CA SER A 336 -6.60 5.26 12.03
C SER A 336 -8.06 5.09 11.59
N GLY A 337 -8.46 5.79 10.54
CA GLY A 337 -9.84 5.76 10.03
C GLY A 337 -10.19 7.03 9.28
N ASN A 338 -11.46 7.44 9.33
CA ASN A 338 -11.95 8.62 8.66
C ASN A 338 -11.93 9.89 9.55
N LEU A 339 -10.87 10.09 10.32
CA LEU A 339 -10.77 11.19 11.29
C LEU A 339 -11.12 12.56 10.71
N LYS A 340 -10.84 12.81 9.44
CA LYS A 340 -11.21 14.08 8.76
C LYS A 340 -12.72 14.28 8.59
N LEU A 341 -13.50 13.22 8.69
CA LEU A 341 -14.96 13.27 8.60
C LEU A 341 -15.61 13.29 9.99
N ALA A 342 -14.81 13.12 11.06
CA ALA A 342 -15.29 13.20 12.43
C ALA A 342 -15.55 14.65 12.82
N THR A 343 -16.66 14.88 13.52
CA THR A 343 -16.95 16.18 14.14
C THR A 343 -16.43 16.21 15.56
N ALA A 344 -16.12 17.39 16.06
CA ALA A 344 -15.78 17.57 17.47
C ALA A 344 -16.96 17.12 18.35
N PRO A 345 -16.70 16.47 19.51
CA PRO A 345 -17.76 16.09 20.41
C PRO A 345 -18.48 17.35 20.96
N ASP A 346 -19.79 17.24 21.06
CA ASP A 346 -20.59 18.26 21.75
C ASP A 346 -20.42 18.09 23.25
N VAL A 347 -20.22 19.19 23.98
CA VAL A 347 -19.91 19.18 25.41
C VAL A 347 -20.82 20.17 26.13
N GLU A 348 -21.60 19.66 27.05
CA GLU A 348 -22.38 20.49 27.96
C GLU A 348 -21.52 20.89 29.18
N PHE A 349 -21.42 22.18 29.40
CA PHE A 349 -20.72 22.75 30.56
C PHE A 349 -21.73 23.21 31.62
N PRO A 350 -21.34 23.19 32.92
CA PRO A 350 -22.13 23.82 33.97
C PRO A 350 -22.37 25.33 33.70
N GLU A 351 -23.55 25.80 34.03
CA GLU A 351 -23.97 27.21 33.79
C GLU A 351 -23.06 28.23 34.48
N GLU A 352 -22.37 27.80 35.54
CA GLU A 352 -21.43 28.65 36.30
C GLU A 352 -20.08 28.89 35.58
N LEU A 353 -19.84 28.19 34.46
CA LEU A 353 -18.61 28.31 33.69
C LEU A 353 -18.85 29.13 32.42
N GLU A 354 -18.08 30.15 32.22
CA GLU A 354 -18.01 30.86 30.95
C GLU A 354 -17.19 30.08 29.96
N THR A 355 -17.78 29.74 28.80
CA THR A 355 -17.15 28.92 27.76
C THR A 355 -16.64 29.82 26.62
N TYR A 356 -15.49 29.42 26.07
CA TYR A 356 -14.87 30.10 24.92
C TYR A 356 -14.80 29.14 23.73
N ASP A 357 -14.76 29.67 22.53
CA ASP A 357 -14.67 28.88 21.31
C ASP A 357 -13.48 27.92 21.34
N PRO A 358 -13.67 26.66 20.97
CA PRO A 358 -12.61 25.67 21.00
C PRO A 358 -11.55 25.95 19.93
N LYS A 359 -10.28 25.77 20.28
CA LYS A 359 -9.17 25.76 19.32
C LYS A 359 -8.98 24.35 18.79
N ILE A 360 -9.20 24.15 17.49
CA ILE A 360 -9.04 22.88 16.83
C ILE A 360 -7.62 22.82 16.22
N GLY A 361 -6.86 21.79 16.58
CA GLY A 361 -5.58 21.45 15.98
C GLY A 361 -5.69 20.10 15.29
N GLU A 362 -5.28 20.06 14.03
CA GLU A 362 -5.37 18.85 13.21
C GLU A 362 -3.99 18.42 12.75
N ASN A 363 -3.73 17.11 12.80
CA ASN A 363 -2.51 16.52 12.25
C ASN A 363 -2.85 15.18 11.61
N TYR A 364 -3.07 15.22 10.30
CA TYR A 364 -3.43 14.05 9.52
C TYR A 364 -2.30 13.61 8.61
N LYS A 365 -2.09 12.31 8.54
CA LYS A 365 -1.17 11.71 7.58
C LYS A 365 -1.87 10.54 6.90
N ALA A 366 -2.11 10.65 5.60
CA ALA A 366 -2.64 9.54 4.83
C ALA A 366 -1.66 8.37 4.83
N SER A 367 -2.13 7.18 5.20
CA SER A 367 -1.35 5.95 5.28
C SER A 367 -2.18 4.76 4.78
N ASP A 368 -1.58 3.59 4.74
CA ASP A 368 -2.27 2.34 4.37
C ASP A 368 -3.37 1.93 5.37
N ALA A 369 -3.34 2.48 6.56
CA ALA A 369 -4.31 2.21 7.63
C ALA A 369 -5.47 3.23 7.67
N GLY A 370 -5.44 4.26 6.83
CA GLY A 370 -6.41 5.35 6.83
C GLY A 370 -5.74 6.73 6.92
N VAL A 371 -6.50 7.70 7.36
CA VAL A 371 -6.04 9.09 7.56
C VAL A 371 -5.96 9.39 9.03
#